data_4d36abd35278091a97ae1768bbea68d8
#
_entry.id   4d36abd35278091a97ae1768bbea68d8
#
_cell.length_a   1.000
_cell.length_b   1.000
_cell.length_c   1.000
_cell.angle_alpha   90.00
_cell.angle_beta   90.00
_cell.angle_gamma   90.00
#
_symmetry.space_group_name_H-M   'P 1'
#
loop_
_entity.id
_entity.type
_entity.pdbx_description
1 polymer ?
#
loop_
_entity_poly.entity_id
_entity_poly.type
_entity_poly.pdbx_seq_one_letter_code
_entity_poly.pdbx_strand_id
1 'polypeptide(L)'
;MVFRNYSKAFTLVELLIVLSLVMVASSVIVLSTGSGDGVSLKSSQRIISSVAQGARGQAILKQAKSRLIIYADRSPRSEEEKYLRFVGIITQDENDPKKWVAATKGTRLPKGIYFNPKASELISGNSIPFKQMKLQYPRINSQKEGVGESYFYYEFNTNGTIAKKFE
;
A
#
# COMPACT_ATOMS: atom_id res chain seq x y z
N MET A 1 -59.19 29.92 28.59
CA MET A 1 -58.48 28.80 29.22
C MET A 1 -57.02 28.82 28.70
N VAL A 2 -56.05 29.27 29.49
CA VAL A 2 -54.67 29.50 29.05
C VAL A 2 -53.84 28.31 29.52
N PHE A 3 -53.38 27.47 28.58
CA PHE A 3 -52.48 26.37 28.89
C PHE A 3 -51.09 26.94 29.12
N ARG A 4 -50.62 26.90 30.35
CA ARG A 4 -49.28 27.29 30.78
C ARG A 4 -48.33 26.16 30.45
N ASN A 5 -47.58 26.27 29.36
CA ASN A 5 -46.50 25.34 29.02
C ASN A 5 -45.37 25.49 30.03
N TYR A 6 -45.22 24.50 30.92
CA TYR A 6 -44.04 24.38 31.79
C TYR A 6 -42.87 23.81 30.94
N SER A 7 -42.00 24.67 30.51
CA SER A 7 -40.68 24.22 30.01
C SER A 7 -39.90 23.66 31.17
N LYS A 8 -39.68 22.33 31.19
CA LYS A 8 -38.79 21.70 32.18
C LYS A 8 -37.38 22.10 31.81
N ALA A 9 -36.75 22.91 32.62
CA ALA A 9 -35.31 23.22 32.51
C ALA A 9 -34.49 22.02 33.00
N PHE A 10 -33.46 21.66 32.28
CA PHE A 10 -32.50 20.61 32.71
C PHE A 10 -31.84 20.99 34.02
N THR A 11 -31.78 20.05 34.94
CA THR A 11 -31.04 20.24 36.20
C THR A 11 -29.55 20.11 35.93
N LEU A 12 -28.73 20.81 36.72
CA LEU A 12 -27.26 20.73 36.64
C LEU A 12 -26.75 19.31 36.87
N VAL A 13 -27.42 18.53 37.72
CA VAL A 13 -27.12 17.13 38.00
C VAL A 13 -27.39 16.25 36.78
N GLU A 14 -28.49 16.47 36.07
CA GLU A 14 -28.85 15.73 34.86
C GLU A 14 -27.82 15.95 33.71
N LEU A 15 -27.35 17.19 33.57
CA LEU A 15 -26.28 17.54 32.63
C LEU A 15 -24.94 16.87 33.00
N LEU A 16 -24.63 16.79 34.31
CA LEU A 16 -23.43 16.14 34.83
C LEU A 16 -23.45 14.63 34.60
N ILE A 17 -24.63 13.99 34.78
CA ILE A 17 -24.81 12.56 34.47
C ILE A 17 -24.65 12.30 32.98
N VAL A 18 -25.25 13.10 32.10
CA VAL A 18 -25.10 12.95 30.66
C VAL A 18 -23.64 13.11 30.20
N LEU A 19 -22.93 14.11 30.72
CA LEU A 19 -21.50 14.31 30.43
C LEU A 19 -20.66 13.11 30.88
N SER A 20 -20.90 12.56 32.07
CA SER A 20 -20.16 11.39 32.56
C SER A 20 -20.45 10.15 31.71
N LEU A 21 -21.68 9.92 31.28
CA LEU A 21 -22.04 8.83 30.35
C LEU A 21 -21.36 9.00 29.00
N VAL A 22 -21.31 10.20 28.44
CA VAL A 22 -20.60 10.47 27.18
C VAL A 22 -19.11 10.21 27.31
N MET A 23 -18.46 10.61 28.41
CA MET A 23 -17.06 10.33 28.66
C MET A 23 -16.77 8.82 28.74
N VAL A 24 -17.60 8.06 29.45
CA VAL A 24 -17.46 6.59 29.55
C VAL A 24 -17.67 5.94 28.17
N ALA A 25 -18.71 6.32 27.44
CA ALA A 25 -18.96 5.80 26.11
C ALA A 25 -17.82 6.11 25.13
N SER A 26 -17.26 7.32 25.18
CA SER A 26 -16.12 7.71 24.35
C SER A 26 -14.87 6.91 24.65
N SER A 27 -14.60 6.59 25.91
CA SER A 27 -13.43 5.78 26.31
C SER A 27 -13.51 4.35 25.78
N VAL A 28 -14.69 3.73 25.74
CA VAL A 28 -14.90 2.39 25.18
C VAL A 28 -14.64 2.37 23.67
N ILE A 29 -15.04 3.40 22.93
CA ILE A 29 -14.78 3.50 21.49
C ILE A 29 -13.27 3.59 21.23
N VAL A 30 -12.51 4.38 21.99
CA VAL A 30 -11.06 4.49 21.85
C VAL A 30 -10.36 3.18 22.18
N LEU A 31 -10.79 2.44 23.20
CA LEU A 31 -10.24 1.12 23.55
C LEU A 31 -10.59 0.04 22.54
N SER A 32 -11.75 0.09 21.91
CA SER A 32 -12.16 -0.90 20.89
C SER A 32 -11.48 -0.69 19.52
N THR A 33 -10.94 0.50 19.23
CA THR A 33 -10.06 0.75 18.06
C THR A 33 -8.62 0.31 18.30
N GLY A 34 -8.31 -0.20 19.46
CA GLY A 34 -6.97 -0.49 19.98
C GLY A 34 -6.42 -1.87 19.69
N SER A 35 -6.50 -2.38 18.46
CA SER A 35 -5.45 -3.25 17.94
C SER A 35 -4.99 -2.65 16.62
N GLY A 36 -3.97 -1.81 16.68
CA GLY A 36 -3.37 -1.14 15.54
C GLY A 36 -2.99 -2.07 14.38
N ASP A 37 -2.88 -3.37 14.65
CA ASP A 37 -2.52 -4.39 13.67
C ASP A 37 -3.60 -4.59 12.60
N GLY A 38 -4.87 -4.62 12.97
CA GLY A 38 -5.97 -4.75 12.00
C GLY A 38 -6.13 -3.52 11.10
N VAL A 39 -5.97 -2.32 11.66
CA VAL A 39 -5.99 -1.06 10.90
C VAL A 39 -4.78 -0.98 9.97
N SER A 40 -3.61 -1.35 10.45
CA SER A 40 -2.37 -1.37 9.68
C SER A 40 -2.44 -2.37 8.52
N LEU A 41 -3.02 -3.56 8.74
CA LEU A 41 -3.23 -4.57 7.69
C LEU A 41 -4.20 -4.06 6.62
N LYS A 42 -5.35 -3.51 7.02
CA LYS A 42 -6.35 -2.95 6.10
C LYS A 42 -5.79 -1.78 5.28
N SER A 43 -5.00 -0.92 5.92
CA SER A 43 -4.30 0.17 5.25
C SER A 43 -3.28 -0.36 4.23
N SER A 44 -2.52 -1.39 4.61
CA SER A 44 -1.54 -2.03 3.71
C SER A 44 -2.20 -2.67 2.49
N GLN A 45 -3.33 -3.35 2.68
CA GLN A 45 -4.12 -3.91 1.56
C GLN A 45 -4.55 -2.81 0.58
N ARG A 46 -5.02 -1.67 1.09
CA ARG A 46 -5.40 -0.52 0.25
C ARG A 46 -4.20 0.04 -0.51
N ILE A 47 -3.05 0.19 0.15
CA ILE A 47 -1.82 0.68 -0.48
C ILE A 47 -1.40 -0.27 -1.62
N ILE A 48 -1.31 -1.57 -1.38
CA ILE A 48 -0.90 -2.55 -2.39
C ILE A 48 -1.90 -2.57 -3.56
N SER A 49 -3.20 -2.59 -3.28
CA SER A 49 -4.23 -2.55 -4.32
C SER A 49 -4.14 -1.28 -5.16
N SER A 50 -3.93 -0.13 -4.54
CA SER A 50 -3.77 1.16 -5.23
C SER A 50 -2.52 1.17 -6.11
N VAL A 51 -1.38 0.68 -5.60
CA VAL A 51 -0.13 0.61 -6.36
C VAL A 51 -0.27 -0.38 -7.54
N ALA A 52 -0.92 -1.53 -7.34
CA ALA A 52 -1.16 -2.51 -8.40
C ALA A 52 -2.07 -1.95 -9.50
N GLN A 53 -3.16 -1.27 -9.11
CA GLN A 53 -4.05 -0.58 -10.07
C GLN A 53 -3.32 0.55 -10.80
N GLY A 54 -2.48 1.31 -10.08
CA GLY A 54 -1.63 2.34 -10.66
C GLY A 54 -0.65 1.78 -11.70
N ALA A 55 0.03 0.67 -11.39
CA ALA A 55 0.93 0.00 -12.31
C ALA A 55 0.20 -0.48 -13.57
N ARG A 56 -0.98 -1.12 -13.39
CA ARG A 56 -1.85 -1.51 -14.50
C ARG A 56 -2.27 -0.31 -15.34
N GLY A 57 -2.70 0.77 -14.70
CA GLY A 57 -3.11 2.00 -15.38
C GLY A 57 -1.95 2.63 -16.19
N GLN A 58 -0.75 2.67 -15.63
CA GLN A 58 0.43 3.15 -16.35
C GLN A 58 0.75 2.30 -17.59
N ALA A 59 0.61 0.97 -17.47
CA ALA A 59 0.85 0.07 -18.60
C ALA A 59 -0.11 0.34 -19.78
N ILE A 60 -1.39 0.58 -19.48
CA ILE A 60 -2.41 0.88 -20.48
C ILE A 60 -2.22 2.28 -21.07
N LEU A 61 -2.03 3.28 -20.22
CA LEU A 61 -1.92 4.68 -20.64
C LEU A 61 -0.67 4.94 -21.49
N LYS A 62 0.46 4.35 -21.11
CA LYS A 62 1.72 4.52 -21.83
C LYS A 62 1.93 3.52 -22.95
N GLN A 63 1.03 2.54 -23.13
CA GLN A 63 1.19 1.43 -24.06
C GLN A 63 2.57 0.73 -23.93
N ALA A 64 3.10 0.72 -22.71
CA ALA A 64 4.41 0.19 -22.35
C ALA A 64 4.28 -0.73 -21.16
N LYS A 65 5.18 -1.72 -21.01
CA LYS A 65 5.15 -2.58 -19.84
C LYS A 65 5.39 -1.77 -18.57
N SER A 66 4.68 -2.12 -17.50
CA SER A 66 4.83 -1.53 -16.18
C SER A 66 5.11 -2.62 -15.15
N ARG A 67 5.86 -2.28 -14.10
CA ARG A 67 6.15 -3.19 -13.00
C ARG A 67 5.81 -2.54 -11.67
N LEU A 68 5.10 -3.28 -10.83
CA LEU A 68 5.05 -3.04 -9.40
C LEU A 68 6.31 -3.65 -8.80
N ILE A 69 7.13 -2.86 -8.12
CA ILE A 69 8.37 -3.30 -7.49
C ILE A 69 8.26 -3.27 -5.97
N ILE A 70 8.90 -4.24 -5.32
CA ILE A 70 8.96 -4.39 -3.86
C ILE A 70 10.42 -4.53 -3.47
N TYR A 71 10.87 -3.70 -2.55
CA TYR A 71 12.26 -3.68 -2.11
C TYR A 71 12.66 -4.99 -1.43
N ALA A 72 13.73 -5.63 -1.92
CA ALA A 72 14.17 -6.96 -1.51
C ALA A 72 15.66 -7.01 -1.12
N ASP A 73 16.34 -5.86 -1.04
CA ASP A 73 17.75 -5.82 -0.73
C ASP A 73 18.00 -5.99 0.78
N ARG A 74 18.89 -6.91 1.13
CA ARG A 74 19.37 -7.18 2.50
C ARG A 74 20.86 -6.87 2.68
N SER A 75 21.45 -6.11 1.76
CA SER A 75 22.86 -5.76 1.89
C SER A 75 23.09 -4.91 3.15
N PRO A 76 24.32 -4.92 3.74
CA PRO A 76 24.62 -4.11 4.93
C PRO A 76 24.47 -2.60 4.73
N ARG A 77 24.35 -2.15 3.47
CA ARG A 77 24.11 -0.77 3.07
C ARG A 77 22.63 -0.48 2.78
N SER A 78 21.78 -1.51 2.88
CA SER A 78 20.34 -1.35 2.62
C SER A 78 19.65 -0.65 3.78
N GLU A 79 18.60 0.12 3.47
CA GLU A 79 17.72 0.69 4.48
C GLU A 79 16.80 -0.42 5.01
N GLU A 80 17.08 -0.94 6.21
CA GLU A 80 16.33 -2.03 6.85
C GLU A 80 14.81 -1.72 6.91
N GLU A 81 14.46 -0.47 7.10
CA GLU A 81 13.05 -0.03 7.11
C GLU A 81 12.32 -0.17 5.77
N LYS A 82 13.04 -0.27 4.66
CA LYS A 82 12.46 -0.49 3.33
C LYS A 82 12.22 -1.96 3.03
N TYR A 83 12.96 -2.87 3.67
CA TYR A 83 12.93 -4.29 3.35
C TYR A 83 11.51 -4.86 3.42
N LEU A 84 11.01 -5.40 2.30
CA LEU A 84 9.66 -5.95 2.09
C LEU A 84 8.50 -5.01 2.50
N ARG A 85 8.78 -3.72 2.66
CA ARG A 85 7.78 -2.70 3.02
C ARG A 85 7.68 -1.57 2.00
N PHE A 86 8.74 -1.33 1.26
CA PHE A 86 8.75 -0.27 0.25
C PHE A 86 8.28 -0.82 -1.09
N VAL A 87 7.33 -0.13 -1.72
CA VAL A 87 6.72 -0.49 -2.99
C VAL A 87 6.70 0.71 -3.94
N GLY A 88 6.85 0.46 -5.22
CA GLY A 88 6.87 1.51 -6.24
C GLY A 88 6.39 1.01 -7.59
N ILE A 89 6.33 1.91 -8.56
CA ILE A 89 5.96 1.62 -9.94
C ILE A 89 7.06 2.12 -10.85
N ILE A 90 7.47 1.25 -11.79
CA ILE A 90 8.34 1.60 -12.90
C ILE A 90 7.65 1.26 -14.22
N THR A 91 7.96 2.01 -15.27
CA THR A 91 7.48 1.77 -16.63
C THR A 91 8.66 1.63 -17.57
N GLN A 92 8.48 0.87 -18.65
CA GLN A 92 9.46 0.87 -19.73
C GLN A 92 9.60 2.29 -20.29
N ASP A 93 10.81 2.62 -20.70
CA ASP A 93 11.10 3.84 -21.43
C ASP A 93 10.48 3.80 -22.82
N GLU A 94 9.89 4.91 -23.26
CA GLU A 94 9.23 5.00 -24.56
C GLU A 94 10.23 4.90 -25.74
N ASN A 95 11.48 5.33 -25.53
CA ASN A 95 12.53 5.36 -26.54
C ASN A 95 13.40 4.09 -26.54
N ASP A 96 13.49 3.39 -25.40
CA ASP A 96 14.31 2.18 -25.26
C ASP A 96 13.59 1.15 -24.38
N PRO A 97 12.91 0.13 -24.95
CA PRO A 97 12.20 -0.90 -24.19
C PRO A 97 13.07 -1.74 -23.24
N LYS A 98 14.40 -1.63 -23.33
CA LYS A 98 15.34 -2.30 -22.40
C LYS A 98 15.60 -1.48 -21.15
N LYS A 99 15.09 -0.28 -21.09
CA LYS A 99 15.28 0.65 -19.96
C LYS A 99 14.00 0.86 -19.19
N TRP A 100 14.16 1.26 -17.94
CA TRP A 100 13.07 1.49 -16.99
C TRP A 100 13.17 2.89 -16.39
N VAL A 101 12.02 3.49 -16.16
CA VAL A 101 11.87 4.81 -15.55
C VAL A 101 10.94 4.72 -14.35
N ALA A 102 11.24 5.42 -13.28
CA ALA A 102 10.34 5.50 -12.14
C ALA A 102 9.06 6.26 -12.51
N ALA A 103 7.91 5.61 -12.38
CA ALA A 103 6.60 6.22 -12.59
C ALA A 103 6.06 6.89 -11.30
N THR A 104 6.56 6.48 -10.13
CA THR A 104 6.18 7.04 -8.83
C THR A 104 7.42 7.20 -7.95
N LYS A 105 7.30 7.96 -6.85
CA LYS A 105 8.35 8.03 -5.81
C LYS A 105 8.35 6.80 -4.89
N GLY A 106 7.37 5.93 -5.02
CA GLY A 106 7.15 4.81 -4.13
C GLY A 106 6.50 5.20 -2.80
N THR A 107 6.08 4.19 -2.07
CA THR A 107 5.46 4.34 -0.75
C THR A 107 5.90 3.21 0.16
N ARG A 108 5.73 3.37 1.47
CA ARG A 108 6.04 2.34 2.47
C ARG A 108 4.76 1.79 3.07
N LEU A 109 4.74 0.50 3.35
CA LEU A 109 3.70 -0.12 4.16
C LEU A 109 3.81 0.35 5.62
N PRO A 110 2.72 0.39 6.38
CA PRO A 110 2.72 0.67 7.80
C PRO A 110 3.74 -0.18 8.56
N LYS A 111 4.22 0.35 9.68
CA LYS A 111 5.19 -0.34 10.54
C LYS A 111 4.61 -1.69 11.00
N GLY A 112 5.45 -2.73 11.00
CA GLY A 112 5.06 -4.08 11.38
C GLY A 112 4.42 -4.93 10.25
N ILE A 113 4.08 -4.35 9.11
CA ILE A 113 3.52 -5.08 7.96
C ILE A 113 4.59 -5.25 6.87
N TYR A 114 4.78 -6.50 6.46
CA TYR A 114 5.77 -6.89 5.46
C TYR A 114 5.10 -7.69 4.35
N PHE A 115 5.58 -7.52 3.15
CA PHE A 115 5.22 -8.36 2.03
C PHE A 115 5.84 -9.74 2.20
N ASN A 116 5.06 -10.81 2.02
CA ASN A 116 5.58 -12.17 2.10
C ASN A 116 5.68 -12.80 0.70
N PRO A 117 6.89 -12.89 0.12
CA PRO A 117 7.06 -13.47 -1.23
C PRO A 117 6.59 -14.92 -1.30
N LYS A 118 6.87 -15.74 -0.29
CA LYS A 118 6.50 -17.15 -0.26
C LYS A 118 4.99 -17.38 -0.21
N ALA A 119 4.25 -16.55 0.53
CA ALA A 119 2.80 -16.67 0.61
C ALA A 119 2.11 -16.41 -0.74
N SER A 120 2.66 -15.54 -1.56
CA SER A 120 2.13 -15.28 -2.90
C SER A 120 2.32 -16.44 -3.87
N GLU A 121 3.38 -17.24 -3.72
CA GLU A 121 3.60 -18.46 -4.50
C GLU A 121 2.56 -19.54 -4.16
N LEU A 122 2.16 -19.64 -2.88
CA LEU A 122 1.19 -20.63 -2.40
C LEU A 122 -0.26 -20.36 -2.84
N ILE A 123 -0.65 -19.08 -2.92
CA ILE A 123 -2.05 -18.69 -3.22
C ILE A 123 -2.36 -18.84 -4.71
N SER A 124 -1.36 -18.77 -5.59
CA SER A 124 -1.58 -18.72 -7.03
C SER A 124 -1.84 -20.08 -7.68
N GLY A 125 -1.70 -21.21 -6.98
CA GLY A 125 -1.88 -22.57 -7.55
C GLY A 125 -1.06 -22.89 -8.80
N ASN A 126 -0.67 -21.85 -9.51
CA ASN A 126 0.32 -21.78 -10.58
C ASN A 126 1.38 -20.79 -10.10
N SER A 127 2.51 -21.31 -9.67
CA SER A 127 3.65 -20.55 -9.19
C SER A 127 3.93 -19.39 -10.14
N ILE A 128 3.47 -18.19 -9.81
CA ILE A 128 4.02 -16.98 -10.44
C ILE A 128 5.30 -16.72 -9.65
N PRO A 129 6.46 -17.17 -10.13
CA PRO A 129 7.69 -16.98 -9.40
C PRO A 129 7.96 -15.48 -9.34
N PHE A 130 8.24 -14.98 -8.15
CA PHE A 130 8.74 -13.63 -8.00
C PHE A 130 10.01 -13.49 -8.81
N LYS A 131 9.92 -12.70 -9.84
CA LYS A 131 11.11 -12.28 -10.56
C LYS A 131 11.83 -11.23 -9.73
N GLN A 132 13.14 -11.28 -9.73
CA GLN A 132 14.01 -10.29 -9.12
C GLN A 132 14.68 -9.45 -10.19
N MET A 133 14.88 -8.19 -9.88
CA MET A 133 15.65 -7.27 -10.71
C MET A 133 16.52 -6.37 -9.82
N LYS A 134 17.61 -5.84 -10.38
CA LYS A 134 18.40 -4.79 -9.75
C LYS A 134 18.16 -3.48 -10.45
N LEU A 135 17.90 -2.42 -9.67
CA LEU A 135 17.54 -1.11 -10.19
C LEU A 135 17.95 -0.03 -9.18
N GLN A 136 18.29 1.15 -9.66
CA GLN A 136 18.46 2.33 -8.81
C GLN A 136 17.13 3.09 -8.75
N TYR A 137 16.43 3.02 -7.63
CA TYR A 137 15.12 3.64 -7.47
C TYR A 137 15.10 4.63 -6.30
N PRO A 138 14.38 5.73 -6.39
CA PRO A 138 13.64 6.25 -7.54
C PRO A 138 14.56 7.07 -8.48
N ARG A 139 14.66 6.67 -9.74
CA ARG A 139 15.32 7.48 -10.76
C ARG A 139 14.33 7.85 -11.87
N ILE A 140 14.28 9.12 -12.18
CA ILE A 140 13.48 9.67 -13.28
C ILE A 140 14.17 9.37 -14.61
N ASN A 141 15.51 9.29 -14.61
CA ASN A 141 16.28 8.99 -15.82
C ASN A 141 16.19 7.52 -16.17
N SER A 142 16.06 7.25 -17.44
CA SER A 142 16.03 5.93 -18.04
C SER A 142 17.25 5.09 -17.67
N GLN A 143 17.06 3.88 -17.19
CA GLN A 143 18.15 2.99 -16.72
C GLN A 143 17.91 1.53 -17.11
N LYS A 144 19.00 0.80 -17.36
CA LYS A 144 18.99 -0.64 -17.59
C LYS A 144 18.91 -1.41 -16.26
N GLU A 145 18.33 -2.62 -16.32
CA GLU A 145 18.41 -3.57 -15.21
C GLU A 145 19.86 -4.00 -14.95
N GLY A 146 20.14 -4.40 -13.72
CA GLY A 146 21.41 -5.05 -13.33
C GLY A 146 22.27 -4.27 -12.34
N VAL A 147 22.05 -2.97 -12.17
CA VAL A 147 22.80 -2.12 -11.25
C VAL A 147 21.88 -1.51 -10.21
N GLY A 148 22.25 -1.55 -8.94
CA GLY A 148 21.49 -0.96 -7.83
C GLY A 148 20.99 -1.98 -6.84
N GLU A 149 19.92 -1.64 -6.15
CA GLU A 149 19.26 -2.43 -5.12
C GLU A 149 18.39 -3.53 -5.72
N SER A 150 18.17 -4.61 -4.97
CA SER A 150 17.34 -5.73 -5.42
C SER A 150 15.87 -5.46 -5.15
N TYR A 151 15.02 -5.81 -6.11
CA TYR A 151 13.56 -5.69 -6.02
C TYR A 151 12.90 -6.98 -6.49
N PHE A 152 11.83 -7.41 -5.82
CA PHE A 152 10.85 -8.31 -6.40
C PHE A 152 9.90 -7.50 -7.28
N TYR A 153 9.34 -8.11 -8.35
CA TYR A 153 8.41 -7.39 -9.19
C TYR A 153 7.28 -8.25 -9.77
N TYR A 154 6.16 -7.58 -10.02
CA TYR A 154 5.07 -8.05 -10.88
C TYR A 154 5.02 -7.21 -12.14
N GLU A 155 4.96 -7.84 -13.29
CA GLU A 155 4.91 -7.15 -14.57
C GLU A 155 3.48 -7.14 -15.14
N PHE A 156 3.07 -5.98 -15.63
CA PHE A 156 1.84 -5.77 -16.37
C PHE A 156 2.15 -5.50 -17.82
N ASN A 157 1.45 -6.19 -18.73
CA ASN A 157 1.51 -5.96 -20.16
C ASN A 157 0.77 -4.68 -20.55
N THR A 158 0.97 -4.22 -21.77
CA THR A 158 0.33 -3.02 -22.34
C THR A 158 -1.20 -3.04 -22.30
N ASN A 159 -1.82 -4.22 -22.30
CA ASN A 159 -3.26 -4.42 -22.14
C ASN A 159 -3.72 -4.47 -20.66
N GLY A 160 -2.82 -4.25 -19.72
CA GLY A 160 -3.10 -4.27 -18.28
C GLY A 160 -3.26 -5.68 -17.68
N THR A 161 -2.96 -6.75 -18.41
CA THR A 161 -2.90 -8.09 -17.84
C THR A 161 -1.57 -8.35 -17.15
N ILE A 162 -1.57 -9.19 -16.12
CA ILE A 162 -0.32 -9.63 -15.49
C ILE A 162 0.43 -10.50 -16.49
N ALA A 163 1.70 -10.21 -16.70
CA ALA A 163 2.57 -11.01 -17.53
C ALA A 163 2.79 -12.38 -16.86
N LYS A 164 2.00 -13.36 -17.24
CA LYS A 164 2.26 -14.76 -16.94
C LYS A 164 3.48 -15.20 -17.72
N LYS A 165 4.33 -16.04 -17.12
CA LYS A 165 5.35 -16.76 -17.84
C LYS A 165 4.63 -17.82 -18.72
N PHE A 166 4.15 -17.42 -19.90
CA PHE A 166 3.94 -18.38 -20.98
C PHE A 166 5.21 -18.35 -21.81
N GLU A 167 5.84 -19.47 -21.92
CA GLU A 167 6.81 -19.76 -22.95
C GLU A 167 6.16 -19.62 -24.31
#